data_17d9aaa81bb49001fc40c0e697e19b8f
#
_entry.id   17d9aaa81bb49001fc40c0e697e19b8f
#
_cell.length_a   1.000
_cell.length_b   1.000
_cell.length_c   1.000
_cell.angle_alpha   90.00
_cell.angle_beta   90.00
_cell.angle_gamma   90.00
#
_symmetry.space_group_name_H-M   'P 1'
#
loop_
_entity.id
_entity.type
_entity.pdbx_description
1 polymer ?
#
loop_
_entity_poly.entity_id
_entity_poly.type
_entity_poly.pdbx_seq_one_letter_code
_entity_poly.pdbx_strand_id
1 'polypeptide(L)'
;IFVTGAAGYIGSILIPVLLKNNHSVIALDNFMYNQVSLLDCCSDKRLSVIRGDARDRQVISKCLKDADAILPLACFTGAPLCAKDPIGARAVNFDAVKTIMELRSKNQKIIFPTTNSGYGIGQKEVHCTEETPLNPVSLYGKLKVEIEKILLDSGNCITLRFATAFGVSTRMRLDLL
;
A
#
# COMPACT_ATOMS: atom_id res chain seq x y z
N ILE A 1 8.68 11.08 -3.64
CA ILE A 1 7.63 10.19 -3.10
C ILE A 1 8.19 8.78 -3.04
N PHE A 2 8.04 8.08 -1.90
CA PHE A 2 8.42 6.69 -1.74
C PHE A 2 7.19 5.77 -1.83
N VAL A 3 7.27 4.74 -2.67
CA VAL A 3 6.16 3.79 -2.92
C VAL A 3 6.67 2.36 -2.72
N THR A 4 6.06 1.59 -1.82
CA THR A 4 6.29 0.13 -1.72
C THR A 4 5.21 -0.63 -2.48
N GLY A 5 5.51 -1.84 -2.99
CA GLY A 5 4.60 -2.56 -3.89
C GLY A 5 4.36 -1.82 -5.21
N ALA A 6 5.39 -1.10 -5.64
CA ALA A 6 5.37 -0.13 -6.73
C ALA A 6 5.03 -0.75 -8.09
N ALA A 7 5.47 -1.97 -8.33
CA ALA A 7 5.18 -2.72 -9.56
C ALA A 7 3.87 -3.54 -9.48
N GLY A 8 3.08 -3.35 -8.42
CA GLY A 8 1.78 -3.98 -8.22
C GLY A 8 0.66 -3.35 -9.05
N TYR A 9 -0.58 -3.84 -8.85
CA TYR A 9 -1.76 -3.41 -9.60
C TYR A 9 -2.01 -1.89 -9.53
N ILE A 10 -2.03 -1.32 -8.33
CA ILE A 10 -2.23 0.14 -8.15
C ILE A 10 -0.95 0.90 -8.49
N GLY A 11 0.21 0.44 -8.00
CA GLY A 11 1.48 1.14 -8.17
C GLY A 11 1.85 1.37 -9.63
N SER A 12 1.63 0.37 -10.50
CA SER A 12 1.96 0.46 -11.92
C SER A 12 1.14 1.49 -12.70
N ILE A 13 -0.02 1.89 -12.18
CA ILE A 13 -0.82 2.99 -12.75
C ILE A 13 -0.49 4.32 -12.08
N LEU A 14 -0.26 4.30 -10.79
CA LEU A 14 0.01 5.51 -10.01
C LEU A 14 1.36 6.14 -10.35
N ILE A 15 2.41 5.34 -10.51
CA ILE A 15 3.77 5.85 -10.75
C ILE A 15 3.87 6.71 -12.02
N PRO A 16 3.38 6.27 -13.21
CA PRO A 16 3.35 7.14 -14.39
C PRO A 16 2.60 8.46 -14.16
N VAL A 17 1.51 8.43 -13.38
CA VAL A 17 0.75 9.65 -13.06
C VAL A 17 1.57 10.59 -12.17
N LEU A 18 2.28 10.07 -11.17
CA LEU A 18 3.16 10.86 -10.31
C LEU A 18 4.30 11.51 -11.11
N LEU A 19 4.94 10.76 -12.00
CA LEU A 19 6.00 11.27 -12.88
C LEU A 19 5.47 12.35 -13.83
N LYS A 20 4.28 12.15 -14.43
CA LYS A 20 3.63 13.15 -15.28
C LYS A 20 3.33 14.44 -14.52
N ASN A 21 3.08 14.37 -13.22
CA ASN A 21 2.87 15.52 -12.34
C ASN A 21 4.17 16.03 -11.69
N ASN A 22 5.33 15.74 -12.30
CA ASN A 22 6.65 16.23 -11.91
C ASN A 22 7.15 15.78 -10.53
N HIS A 23 6.63 14.69 -9.98
CA HIS A 23 7.17 14.11 -8.76
C HIS A 23 8.35 13.18 -9.08
N SER A 24 9.35 13.18 -8.20
CA SER A 24 10.38 12.14 -8.16
C SER A 24 9.86 10.96 -7.36
N VAL A 25 10.08 9.74 -7.83
CA VAL A 25 9.52 8.51 -7.25
C VAL A 25 10.62 7.51 -6.94
N ILE A 26 10.65 7.03 -5.70
CA ILE A 26 11.42 5.87 -5.26
C ILE A 26 10.45 4.69 -5.22
N ALA A 27 10.60 3.75 -6.14
CA ALA A 27 9.71 2.62 -6.36
C ALA A 27 10.34 1.34 -5.82
N LEU A 28 9.88 0.84 -4.67
CA LEU A 28 10.34 -0.41 -4.06
C LEU A 28 9.36 -1.53 -4.37
N ASP A 29 9.84 -2.65 -4.94
CA ASP A 29 9.07 -3.87 -5.12
C ASP A 29 9.99 -5.09 -5.06
N ASN A 30 9.51 -6.24 -4.61
CA ASN A 30 10.27 -7.48 -4.61
C ASN A 30 10.12 -8.27 -5.91
N PHE A 31 9.22 -7.85 -6.79
CA PHE A 31 8.90 -8.46 -8.08
C PHE A 31 8.56 -9.96 -7.98
N MET A 32 7.86 -10.34 -6.91
CA MET A 32 7.52 -11.75 -6.62
C MET A 32 6.65 -12.42 -7.70
N TYR A 33 6.02 -11.62 -8.56
CA TYR A 33 5.20 -12.11 -9.67
C TYR A 33 5.91 -11.98 -11.02
N ASN A 34 7.22 -11.72 -11.04
CA ASN A 34 8.04 -11.50 -12.26
C ASN A 34 7.44 -10.46 -13.23
N GLN A 35 6.73 -9.47 -12.68
CA GLN A 35 6.08 -8.42 -13.46
C GLN A 35 7.08 -7.38 -13.97
N VAL A 36 6.84 -6.87 -15.19
CA VAL A 36 7.62 -5.79 -15.83
C VAL A 36 6.80 -4.49 -15.96
N SER A 37 5.87 -4.30 -15.07
CA SER A 37 4.81 -3.28 -15.14
C SER A 37 5.29 -1.83 -15.10
N LEU A 38 6.55 -1.57 -14.76
CA LEU A 38 7.15 -0.23 -14.75
C LEU A 38 8.08 0.04 -15.94
N LEU A 39 8.18 -0.90 -16.90
CA LEU A 39 9.14 -0.81 -17.98
C LEU A 39 8.98 0.48 -18.81
N ASP A 40 7.75 0.87 -19.10
CA ASP A 40 7.44 2.06 -19.92
C ASP A 40 7.89 3.39 -19.29
N CYS A 41 8.12 3.42 -17.99
CA CYS A 41 8.57 4.61 -17.29
C CYS A 41 10.01 4.54 -16.76
N CYS A 42 10.72 3.43 -16.98
CA CYS A 42 12.11 3.26 -16.50
C CYS A 42 13.12 4.25 -17.12
N SER A 43 12.81 4.88 -18.25
CA SER A 43 13.64 5.91 -18.86
C SER A 43 13.53 7.29 -18.18
N ASP A 44 12.52 7.51 -17.33
CA ASP A 44 12.36 8.78 -16.62
C ASP A 44 13.41 8.89 -15.50
N LYS A 45 14.27 9.91 -15.58
CA LYS A 45 15.34 10.15 -14.60
C LYS A 45 14.85 10.43 -13.18
N ARG A 46 13.57 10.75 -13.01
CA ARG A 46 12.92 10.97 -11.70
C ARG A 46 12.41 9.68 -11.06
N LEU A 47 12.48 8.54 -11.78
CA LEU A 47 12.12 7.24 -11.25
C LEU A 47 13.37 6.46 -10.81
N SER A 48 13.41 6.09 -9.55
CA SER A 48 14.39 5.13 -9.01
C SER A 48 13.70 3.83 -8.67
N VAL A 49 13.98 2.76 -9.42
CA VAL A 49 13.41 1.43 -9.16
C VAL A 49 14.39 0.62 -8.30
N ILE A 50 13.90 0.14 -7.16
CA ILE A 50 14.68 -0.66 -6.21
C ILE A 50 14.01 -2.03 -6.10
N ARG A 51 14.77 -3.09 -6.41
CA ARG A 51 14.34 -4.46 -6.13
C ARG A 51 14.68 -4.79 -4.68
N GLY A 52 13.65 -4.99 -3.85
CA GLY A 52 13.84 -5.27 -2.43
C GLY A 52 12.53 -5.58 -1.72
N ASP A 53 12.63 -6.05 -0.49
CA ASP A 53 11.49 -6.42 0.34
C ASP A 53 11.06 -5.26 1.23
N ALA A 54 9.77 -4.96 1.27
CA ALA A 54 9.20 -3.93 2.14
C ALA A 54 9.32 -4.25 3.65
N ARG A 55 9.66 -5.48 4.00
CA ARG A 55 9.96 -5.92 5.38
C ARG A 55 11.41 -5.64 5.79
N ASP A 56 12.29 -5.35 4.84
CA ASP A 56 13.69 -5.06 5.12
C ASP A 56 13.87 -3.64 5.66
N ARG A 57 14.12 -3.55 6.97
CA ARG A 57 14.30 -2.29 7.69
C ARG A 57 15.45 -1.44 7.13
N GLN A 58 16.52 -2.05 6.62
CA GLN A 58 17.66 -1.31 6.07
C GLN A 58 17.31 -0.69 4.72
N VAL A 59 16.60 -1.44 3.86
CA VAL A 59 16.11 -0.93 2.57
C VAL A 59 15.14 0.22 2.79
N ILE A 60 14.15 0.04 3.68
CA ILE A 60 13.18 1.08 4.04
C ILE A 60 13.89 2.34 4.55
N SER A 61 14.82 2.20 5.49
CA SER A 61 15.57 3.34 6.05
C SER A 61 16.33 4.13 4.99
N LYS A 62 16.88 3.47 3.97
CA LYS A 62 17.56 4.14 2.85
C LYS A 62 16.56 4.90 1.97
N CYS A 63 15.43 4.27 1.63
CA CYS A 63 14.40 4.87 0.77
C CYS A 63 13.70 6.09 1.41
N LEU A 64 13.58 6.10 2.73
CA LEU A 64 12.93 7.20 3.45
C LEU A 64 13.73 8.50 3.45
N LYS A 65 15.06 8.46 3.29
CA LYS A 65 15.93 9.66 3.40
C LYS A 65 15.54 10.78 2.46
N ASP A 66 15.13 10.44 1.23
CA ASP A 66 14.85 11.39 0.16
C ASP A 66 13.35 11.46 -0.17
N ALA A 67 12.50 11.10 0.78
CA ALA A 67 11.05 11.06 0.58
C ALA A 67 10.32 12.10 1.43
N ASP A 68 9.42 12.87 0.83
CA ASP A 68 8.49 13.76 1.55
C ASP A 68 7.17 13.08 1.86
N ALA A 69 6.75 12.18 0.97
CA ALA A 69 5.51 11.40 1.12
C ALA A 69 5.77 9.92 0.87
N ILE A 70 5.01 9.08 1.55
CA ILE A 70 5.18 7.62 1.58
C ILE A 70 3.84 6.98 1.26
N LEU A 71 3.82 6.08 0.27
CA LEU A 71 2.66 5.28 -0.12
C LEU A 71 2.96 3.78 0.07
N PRO A 72 2.58 3.20 1.21
CA PRO A 72 2.79 1.78 1.47
C PRO A 72 1.73 0.95 0.72
N LEU A 73 2.04 0.54 -0.54
CA LEU A 73 1.14 -0.29 -1.37
C LEU A 73 1.49 -1.78 -1.32
N ALA A 74 2.67 -2.17 -0.82
CA ALA A 74 3.03 -3.58 -0.64
C ALA A 74 2.02 -4.27 0.28
N CYS A 75 1.32 -5.28 -0.23
CA CYS A 75 0.22 -5.90 0.49
C CYS A 75 -0.12 -7.28 -0.06
N PHE A 76 -0.38 -8.24 0.83
CA PHE A 76 -1.14 -9.45 0.49
C PHE A 76 -2.61 -9.06 0.45
N THR A 77 -3.15 -8.90 -0.76
CA THR A 77 -4.49 -8.34 -0.97
C THR A 77 -5.56 -9.40 -0.95
N GLY A 78 -6.60 -9.16 -0.16
CA GLY A 78 -7.80 -9.99 -0.08
C GLY A 78 -7.74 -11.11 0.96
N ALA A 79 -8.93 -11.57 1.36
CA ALA A 79 -9.10 -12.58 2.41
C ALA A 79 -8.47 -13.94 2.06
N PRO A 80 -8.61 -14.48 0.82
CA PRO A 80 -8.07 -15.79 0.48
C PRO A 80 -6.55 -15.87 0.61
N LEU A 81 -5.81 -14.87 0.12
CA LEU A 81 -4.35 -14.87 0.18
C LEU A 81 -3.85 -14.73 1.61
N CYS A 82 -4.48 -13.87 2.41
CA CYS A 82 -4.13 -13.71 3.82
C CYS A 82 -4.47 -14.94 4.66
N ALA A 83 -5.53 -15.68 4.32
CA ALA A 83 -5.87 -16.93 4.99
C ALA A 83 -4.90 -18.06 4.66
N LYS A 84 -4.37 -18.07 3.43
CA LYS A 84 -3.38 -19.07 2.97
C LYS A 84 -2.03 -18.92 3.66
N ASP A 85 -1.60 -17.69 3.90
CA ASP A 85 -0.34 -17.36 4.61
C ASP A 85 -0.58 -16.24 5.64
N PRO A 86 -1.11 -16.57 6.83
CA PRO A 86 -1.37 -15.58 7.87
C PRO A 86 -0.12 -14.88 8.40
N ILE A 87 1.00 -15.59 8.46
CA ILE A 87 2.28 -15.05 8.97
C ILE A 87 2.83 -14.03 7.97
N GLY A 88 2.90 -14.40 6.69
CA GLY A 88 3.32 -13.49 5.64
C GLY A 88 2.37 -12.30 5.49
N ALA A 89 1.07 -12.52 5.63
CA ALA A 89 0.08 -11.45 5.62
C ALA A 89 0.34 -10.43 6.75
N ARG A 90 0.57 -10.88 7.98
CA ARG A 90 0.92 -9.97 9.09
C ARG A 90 2.23 -9.25 8.83
N ALA A 91 3.26 -9.98 8.41
CA ALA A 91 4.59 -9.41 8.17
C ALA A 91 4.56 -8.29 7.10
N VAL A 92 3.78 -8.46 6.02
CA VAL A 92 3.71 -7.48 4.92
C VAL A 92 2.66 -6.39 5.19
N ASN A 93 1.45 -6.76 5.64
CA ASN A 93 0.33 -5.82 5.72
C ASN A 93 0.35 -4.98 7.01
N PHE A 94 1.05 -5.44 8.03
CA PHE A 94 1.11 -4.78 9.33
C PHE A 94 2.55 -4.41 9.72
N ASP A 95 3.44 -5.39 9.90
CA ASP A 95 4.76 -5.14 10.47
C ASP A 95 5.64 -4.27 9.57
N ALA A 96 5.58 -4.46 8.25
CA ALA A 96 6.29 -3.61 7.29
C ALA A 96 5.83 -2.15 7.33
N VAL A 97 4.51 -1.91 7.42
CA VAL A 97 3.96 -0.55 7.52
C VAL A 97 4.32 0.08 8.86
N LYS A 98 4.28 -0.69 9.94
CA LYS A 98 4.73 -0.25 11.27
C LYS A 98 6.20 0.15 11.25
N THR A 99 7.06 -0.62 10.57
CA THR A 99 8.47 -0.29 10.38
C THR A 99 8.66 1.03 9.64
N ILE A 100 7.89 1.28 8.58
CA ILE A 100 7.90 2.57 7.88
C ILE A 100 7.53 3.70 8.83
N MET A 101 6.46 3.55 9.59
CA MET A 101 5.99 4.52 10.57
C MET A 101 7.06 4.84 11.64
N GLU A 102 7.75 3.82 12.15
CA GLU A 102 8.82 3.99 13.15
C GLU A 102 10.05 4.71 12.61
N LEU A 103 10.38 4.51 11.33
CA LEU A 103 11.58 5.03 10.68
C LEU A 103 11.39 6.40 10.03
N ARG A 104 10.15 6.77 9.69
CA ARG A 104 9.88 8.06 9.06
C ARG A 104 10.14 9.22 10.00
N SER A 105 10.49 10.38 9.46
CA SER A 105 10.46 11.62 10.21
C SER A 105 9.01 12.13 10.38
N LYS A 106 8.76 12.97 11.38
CA LYS A 106 7.44 13.57 11.63
C LYS A 106 6.93 14.43 10.47
N ASN A 107 7.82 14.94 9.65
CA ASN A 107 7.47 15.78 8.49
C ASN A 107 7.06 14.94 7.27
N GLN A 108 7.43 13.67 7.21
CA GLN A 108 7.07 12.78 6.13
C GLN A 108 5.61 12.33 6.26
N LYS A 109 4.83 12.56 5.22
CA LYS A 109 3.40 12.20 5.20
C LYS A 109 3.23 10.75 4.74
N ILE A 110 2.43 9.97 5.45
CA ILE A 110 1.98 8.65 4.97
C ILE A 110 0.58 8.80 4.35
N ILE A 111 0.41 8.26 3.14
CA ILE A 111 -0.90 8.09 2.49
C ILE A 111 -1.12 6.58 2.36
N PHE A 112 -2.00 6.04 3.19
CA PHE A 112 -2.18 4.60 3.34
C PHE A 112 -3.51 4.11 2.78
N PRO A 113 -3.50 3.30 1.72
CA PRO A 113 -4.69 2.59 1.26
C PRO A 113 -5.09 1.50 2.25
N THR A 114 -6.21 1.68 2.89
CA THR A 114 -6.88 0.68 3.69
C THR A 114 -8.03 0.04 2.90
N THR A 115 -9.09 -0.41 3.52
CA THR A 115 -10.12 -1.21 2.85
C THR A 115 -11.50 -1.00 3.44
N ASN A 116 -12.52 -0.99 2.58
CA ASN A 116 -13.92 -1.05 3.01
C ASN A 116 -14.26 -2.35 3.76
N SER A 117 -13.46 -3.41 3.61
CA SER A 117 -13.61 -4.65 4.40
C SER A 117 -13.45 -4.43 5.90
N GLY A 118 -12.95 -3.26 6.31
CA GLY A 118 -12.89 -2.81 7.70
C GLY A 118 -14.28 -2.63 8.33
N TYR A 119 -15.30 -2.28 7.55
CA TYR A 119 -16.67 -2.13 8.05
C TYR A 119 -17.36 -3.45 8.40
N GLY A 120 -16.84 -4.59 7.88
CA GLY A 120 -17.40 -5.91 8.11
C GLY A 120 -18.62 -6.20 7.26
N ILE A 121 -19.62 -6.86 7.85
CA ILE A 121 -20.89 -7.19 7.17
C ILE A 121 -21.77 -5.94 7.18
N GLY A 122 -22.00 -5.37 6.00
CA GLY A 122 -22.85 -4.20 5.84
C GLY A 122 -24.32 -4.48 6.20
N GLN A 123 -25.02 -3.47 6.64
CA GLN A 123 -26.48 -3.51 6.78
C GLN A 123 -27.13 -3.01 5.48
N LYS A 124 -28.26 -3.65 5.12
CA LYS A 124 -29.00 -3.25 3.92
C LYS A 124 -29.44 -1.77 4.02
N GLU A 125 -29.24 -1.02 2.93
CA GLU A 125 -29.63 0.40 2.83
C GLU A 125 -28.88 1.37 3.77
N VAL A 126 -27.83 0.92 4.46
CA VAL A 126 -26.98 1.78 5.28
C VAL A 126 -25.65 2.06 4.56
N HIS A 127 -25.38 3.33 4.30
CA HIS A 127 -24.08 3.75 3.74
C HIS A 127 -23.05 3.93 4.85
N CYS A 128 -21.85 3.36 4.66
CA CYS A 128 -20.75 3.55 5.58
C CYS A 128 -20.07 4.91 5.35
N THR A 129 -19.72 5.57 6.44
CA THR A 129 -18.92 6.79 6.49
C THR A 129 -17.65 6.54 7.30
N GLU A 130 -16.79 7.54 7.40
CA GLU A 130 -15.57 7.46 8.23
C GLU A 130 -15.89 7.24 9.72
N GLU A 131 -17.08 7.68 10.17
CA GLU A 131 -17.58 7.54 11.55
C GLU A 131 -18.15 6.15 11.85
N THR A 132 -18.43 5.36 10.79
CA THR A 132 -19.03 4.02 10.95
C THR A 132 -18.08 3.10 11.71
N PRO A 133 -18.55 2.43 12.78
CA PRO A 133 -17.72 1.50 13.54
C PRO A 133 -17.13 0.40 12.67
N LEU A 134 -15.85 0.10 12.90
CA LEU A 134 -15.13 -0.94 12.17
C LEU A 134 -15.30 -2.29 12.85
N ASN A 135 -15.77 -3.29 12.10
CA ASN A 135 -15.96 -4.67 12.57
C ASN A 135 -15.48 -5.69 11.52
N PRO A 136 -14.17 -5.72 11.21
CA PRO A 136 -13.64 -6.56 10.15
C PRO A 136 -13.77 -8.05 10.46
N VAL A 137 -14.26 -8.83 9.50
CA VAL A 137 -14.43 -10.29 9.61
C VAL A 137 -13.15 -11.04 9.22
N SER A 138 -12.56 -10.65 8.09
CA SER A 138 -11.38 -11.35 7.54
C SER A 138 -10.08 -10.92 8.22
N LEU A 139 -9.05 -11.80 8.18
CA LEU A 139 -7.69 -11.45 8.64
C LEU A 139 -7.15 -10.22 7.90
N TYR A 140 -7.39 -10.14 6.58
CA TYR A 140 -7.02 -8.97 5.78
C TYR A 140 -7.61 -7.67 6.35
N GLY A 141 -8.92 -7.65 6.58
CA GLY A 141 -9.61 -6.49 7.15
C GLY A 141 -9.11 -6.14 8.56
N LYS A 142 -8.89 -7.15 9.42
CA LYS A 142 -8.37 -6.97 10.79
C LYS A 142 -7.00 -6.31 10.78
N LEU A 143 -6.06 -6.81 9.98
CA LEU A 143 -4.71 -6.24 9.87
C LEU A 143 -4.73 -4.80 9.35
N LYS A 144 -5.59 -4.51 8.34
CA LYS A 144 -5.74 -3.17 7.78
C LYS A 144 -6.32 -2.18 8.78
N VAL A 145 -7.33 -2.57 9.56
CA VAL A 145 -7.93 -1.73 10.61
C VAL A 145 -6.96 -1.50 11.77
N GLU A 146 -6.24 -2.54 12.19
CA GLU A 146 -5.25 -2.45 13.27
C GLU A 146 -4.14 -1.43 12.94
N ILE A 147 -3.56 -1.52 11.75
CA ILE A 147 -2.50 -0.60 11.33
C ILE A 147 -3.03 0.80 10.99
N GLU A 148 -4.26 0.92 10.45
CA GLU A 148 -4.91 2.20 10.21
C GLU A 148 -5.02 3.03 11.49
N LYS A 149 -5.48 2.42 12.58
CA LYS A 149 -5.58 3.07 13.90
C LYS A 149 -4.23 3.60 14.37
N ILE A 150 -3.19 2.75 14.33
CA ILE A 150 -1.84 3.13 14.75
C ILE A 150 -1.29 4.28 13.91
N LEU A 151 -1.52 4.25 12.60
CA LEU A 151 -1.08 5.31 11.69
C LEU A 151 -1.77 6.64 12.00
N LEU A 152 -3.08 6.65 12.21
CA LEU A 152 -3.83 7.85 12.55
C LEU A 152 -3.37 8.44 13.89
N ASP A 153 -3.14 7.60 14.89
CA ASP A 153 -2.60 8.02 16.20
C ASP A 153 -1.18 8.61 16.09
N SER A 154 -0.38 8.20 15.09
CA SER A 154 0.98 8.70 14.87
C SER A 154 1.06 10.11 14.25
N GLY A 155 -0.04 10.64 13.76
CA GLY A 155 -0.13 11.96 13.09
C GLY A 155 0.52 11.98 11.69
N ASN A 156 0.30 13.08 10.96
CA ASN A 156 0.75 13.31 9.58
C ASN A 156 0.50 12.10 8.65
N CYS A 157 -0.71 11.55 8.73
CA CYS A 157 -1.15 10.39 7.98
C CYS A 157 -2.55 10.63 7.40
N ILE A 158 -2.78 10.10 6.21
CA ILE A 158 -4.09 10.02 5.57
C ILE A 158 -4.35 8.55 5.28
N THR A 159 -5.51 8.04 5.68
CA THR A 159 -5.95 6.68 5.35
C THR A 159 -7.11 6.75 4.37
N LEU A 160 -7.11 5.85 3.38
CA LEU A 160 -8.12 5.81 2.32
C LEU A 160 -8.79 4.43 2.32
N ARG A 161 -10.03 4.35 2.77
CA ARG A 161 -10.80 3.10 2.82
C ARG A 161 -11.38 2.77 1.44
N PHE A 162 -10.55 2.19 0.59
CA PHE A 162 -10.96 1.85 -0.76
C PHE A 162 -12.04 0.76 -0.78
N ALA A 163 -13.02 0.97 -1.65
CA ALA A 163 -13.83 -0.12 -2.20
C ALA A 163 -12.99 -0.95 -3.18
N THR A 164 -13.59 -1.88 -3.91
CA THR A 164 -12.87 -2.66 -4.92
C THR A 164 -12.38 -1.75 -6.03
N ALA A 165 -11.07 -1.53 -6.08
CA ALA A 165 -10.44 -0.86 -7.21
C ALA A 165 -10.38 -1.81 -8.40
N PHE A 166 -10.91 -1.41 -9.55
CA PHE A 166 -10.92 -2.20 -10.78
C PHE A 166 -10.52 -1.33 -11.98
N GLY A 167 -10.08 -1.97 -13.05
CA GLY A 167 -9.68 -1.31 -14.28
C GLY A 167 -8.44 -1.95 -14.91
N VAL A 168 -8.02 -1.42 -16.06
CA VAL A 168 -6.84 -1.90 -16.79
C VAL A 168 -5.57 -1.45 -16.09
N SER A 169 -4.63 -2.36 -15.93
CA SER A 169 -3.32 -2.10 -15.32
C SER A 169 -2.26 -2.93 -16.03
N THR A 170 -1.04 -2.43 -16.15
CA THR A 170 0.10 -3.20 -16.67
C THR A 170 0.45 -4.41 -15.78
N ARG A 171 -0.02 -4.41 -14.54
CA ARG A 171 -0.04 -5.56 -13.65
C ARG A 171 -1.49 -5.98 -13.39
N MET A 172 -2.09 -6.65 -14.37
CA MET A 172 -3.49 -7.10 -14.28
C MET A 172 -3.75 -8.04 -13.10
N ARG A 173 -4.92 -7.90 -12.54
CA ARG A 173 -5.52 -8.80 -11.55
C ARG A 173 -6.76 -9.44 -12.18
N LEU A 174 -6.56 -10.63 -12.75
CA LEU A 174 -7.63 -11.36 -13.44
C LEU A 174 -8.76 -11.82 -12.50
N ASP A 175 -8.49 -11.86 -11.21
CA ASP A 175 -9.47 -12.16 -10.17
C ASP A 175 -10.44 -10.99 -9.88
N LEU A 176 -10.23 -9.84 -10.50
CA LEU A 176 -11.11 -8.66 -10.42
C LEU A 176 -11.95 -8.46 -11.69
N LEU A 177 -11.85 -9.36 -12.66
CA LEU A 177 -12.66 -9.40 -13.88
C LEU A 177 -13.73 -10.46 -13.73
#